data_b472635eb1bb5ac86469b9a84d5b4bf1
#
_entry.id   b472635eb1bb5ac86469b9a84d5b4bf1
#
_cell.length_a   1.000
_cell.length_b   1.000
_cell.length_c   1.000
_cell.angle_alpha   90.00
_cell.angle_beta   90.00
_cell.angle_gamma   90.00
#
_symmetry.space_group_name_H-M   'P 1'
#
loop_
_entity.id
_entity.type
_entity.pdbx_description
1 polymer ?
#
loop_
_entity_poly.entity_id
_entity_poly.type
_entity_poly.pdbx_seq_one_letter_code
_entity_poly.pdbx_strand_id
1 'polypeptide(L)'
;MIWVDFVIVGIIALSAVISLVRGFVREAVSLAGWIVAVWLSITYVDVVALYLQPYIAVPSLRMAAAFAIVFIGVLVASGFVVFIIGVVIDKTDMSGTDRVLGVVFGLARGVAIVGAVVALAGLTPVPQDPWWRQSVTLPYFERLVLEVRGALPPEISDQMQF
;
A
#
# COMPACT_ATOMS: atom_id res chain seq x y z
N MET A 1 5.11 1.05 -25.70
CA MET A 1 5.42 1.39 -24.29
C MET A 1 5.61 2.89 -24.20
N ILE A 2 4.94 3.52 -23.28
CA ILE A 2 5.02 4.95 -22.99
C ILE A 2 5.72 5.16 -21.64
N TRP A 3 5.98 6.40 -21.28
CA TRP A 3 6.68 6.75 -20.03
C TRP A 3 6.05 6.11 -18.77
N VAL A 4 4.72 5.95 -18.74
CA VAL A 4 3.99 5.33 -17.64
C VAL A 4 4.35 3.85 -17.47
N ASP A 5 4.53 3.13 -18.57
CA ASP A 5 4.94 1.71 -18.51
C ASP A 5 6.30 1.57 -17.83
N PHE A 6 7.24 2.49 -18.11
CA PHE A 6 8.55 2.52 -17.45
C PHE A 6 8.45 2.86 -15.97
N VAL A 7 7.53 3.77 -15.59
CA VAL A 7 7.27 4.10 -14.18
C VAL A 7 6.73 2.87 -13.44
N ILE A 8 5.75 2.17 -14.02
CA ILE A 8 5.16 0.96 -13.43
C ILE A 8 6.24 -0.13 -13.24
N VAL A 9 6.99 -0.43 -14.28
CA VAL A 9 8.10 -1.40 -14.21
C VAL A 9 9.14 -0.96 -13.18
N GLY A 10 9.47 0.33 -13.15
CA GLY A 10 10.39 0.92 -12.18
C GLY A 10 9.93 0.75 -10.73
N ILE A 11 8.65 0.98 -10.43
CA ILE A 11 8.08 0.77 -9.10
C ILE A 11 8.18 -0.70 -8.68
N ILE A 12 7.82 -1.63 -9.58
CA ILE A 12 7.86 -3.06 -9.30
C ILE A 12 9.31 -3.53 -9.11
N ALA A 13 10.21 -3.13 -10.00
CA ALA A 13 11.62 -3.47 -9.91
C ALA A 13 12.27 -2.92 -8.65
N LEU A 14 12.02 -1.66 -8.31
CA LEU A 14 12.52 -1.02 -7.09
C LEU A 14 12.00 -1.74 -5.84
N SER A 15 10.71 -2.10 -5.82
CA SER A 15 10.12 -2.88 -4.72
C SER A 15 10.81 -4.24 -4.57
N ALA A 16 11.09 -4.95 -5.67
CA ALA A 16 11.80 -6.23 -5.65
C ALA A 16 13.25 -6.08 -5.15
N VAL A 17 13.97 -5.06 -5.61
CA VAL A 17 15.36 -4.79 -5.18
C VAL A 17 15.42 -4.45 -3.69
N ILE A 18 14.49 -3.63 -3.19
CA ILE A 18 14.42 -3.30 -1.77
C ILE A 18 14.19 -4.58 -0.95
N SER A 19 13.27 -5.44 -1.39
CA SER A 19 12.96 -6.70 -0.70
C SER A 19 14.11 -7.72 -0.78
N LEU A 20 14.90 -7.73 -1.86
CA LEU A 20 16.11 -8.53 -1.98
C LEU A 20 17.15 -8.16 -0.92
N VAL A 21 17.29 -6.87 -0.62
CA VAL A 21 18.22 -6.36 0.39
C VAL A 21 17.69 -6.57 1.81
N ARG A 22 16.39 -6.39 2.01
CA ARG A 22 15.75 -6.48 3.34
C ARG A 22 15.48 -7.92 3.79
N GLY A 23 15.24 -8.82 2.85
CA GLY A 23 14.84 -10.21 3.10
C GLY A 23 13.34 -10.35 3.39
N PHE A 24 12.84 -11.60 3.22
CA PHE A 24 11.42 -11.93 3.33
C PHE A 24 10.85 -11.65 4.74
N VAL A 25 11.56 -12.03 5.80
CA VAL A 25 11.04 -11.91 7.18
C VAL A 25 10.75 -10.46 7.53
N ARG A 26 11.67 -9.53 7.22
CA ARG A 26 11.47 -8.10 7.49
C ARG A 26 10.29 -7.53 6.68
N GLU A 27 10.16 -7.97 5.44
CA GLU A 27 9.11 -7.51 4.54
C GLU A 27 7.74 -8.02 4.99
N ALA A 28 7.65 -9.29 5.40
CA ALA A 28 6.42 -9.90 5.92
C ALA A 28 5.95 -9.20 7.21
N VAL A 29 6.86 -8.91 8.14
CA VAL A 29 6.53 -8.18 9.38
C VAL A 29 6.11 -6.74 9.06
N SER A 30 6.78 -6.10 8.12
CA SER A 30 6.40 -4.75 7.66
C SER A 30 4.98 -4.73 7.09
N LEU A 31 4.63 -5.70 6.22
CA LEU A 31 3.28 -5.80 5.65
C LEU A 31 2.23 -6.08 6.73
N ALA A 32 2.52 -6.99 7.66
CA ALA A 32 1.64 -7.23 8.80
C ALA A 32 1.40 -5.94 9.60
N GLY A 33 2.46 -5.13 9.79
CA GLY A 33 2.35 -3.81 10.43
C GLY A 33 1.42 -2.85 9.69
N TRP A 34 1.44 -2.85 8.36
CA TRP A 34 0.53 -2.05 7.55
C TRP A 34 -0.93 -2.50 7.70
N ILE A 35 -1.17 -3.80 7.66
CA ILE A 35 -2.53 -4.37 7.85
C ILE A 35 -3.06 -4.00 9.23
N VAL A 36 -2.23 -4.16 10.26
CA VAL A 36 -2.60 -3.80 11.65
C VAL A 36 -2.83 -2.30 11.76
N ALA A 37 -2.02 -1.45 11.10
CA ALA A 37 -2.20 -0.01 11.11
C ALA A 37 -3.55 0.41 10.52
N VAL A 38 -3.93 -0.14 9.37
CA VAL A 38 -5.23 0.13 8.76
C VAL A 38 -6.36 -0.35 9.66
N TRP A 39 -6.28 -1.57 10.16
CA TRP A 39 -7.30 -2.16 11.01
C TRP A 39 -7.51 -1.36 12.31
N LEU A 40 -6.43 -1.03 13.02
CA LEU A 40 -6.51 -0.22 14.23
C LEU A 40 -7.01 1.19 13.94
N SER A 41 -6.61 1.80 12.81
CA SER A 41 -7.08 3.13 12.44
C SER A 41 -8.58 3.16 12.23
N ILE A 42 -9.13 2.18 11.52
CA ILE A 42 -10.59 2.06 11.32
C ILE A 42 -11.30 1.81 12.67
N THR A 43 -10.72 0.96 13.51
CA THR A 43 -11.33 0.60 14.80
C THR A 43 -11.37 1.76 15.80
N TYR A 44 -10.31 2.58 15.83
CA TYR A 44 -10.14 3.63 16.86
C TYR A 44 -10.34 5.05 16.33
N VAL A 45 -10.68 5.23 15.04
CA VAL A 45 -10.89 6.57 14.45
C VAL A 45 -11.90 7.40 15.22
N ASP A 46 -13.03 6.83 15.61
CA ASP A 46 -14.08 7.55 16.32
C ASP A 46 -13.64 8.01 17.72
N VAL A 47 -12.92 7.14 18.44
CA VAL A 47 -12.38 7.45 19.76
C VAL A 47 -11.41 8.62 19.70
N VAL A 48 -10.45 8.57 18.74
CA VAL A 48 -9.45 9.64 18.57
C VAL A 48 -10.11 10.92 18.05
N ALA A 49 -11.11 10.81 17.17
CA ALA A 49 -11.87 11.95 16.68
C ALA A 49 -12.57 12.72 17.82
N LEU A 50 -13.08 12.02 18.85
CA LEU A 50 -13.65 12.69 20.02
C LEU A 50 -12.64 13.58 20.74
N TYR A 51 -11.40 13.12 20.90
CA TYR A 51 -10.34 13.94 21.53
C TYR A 51 -9.92 15.13 20.67
N LEU A 52 -10.09 15.03 19.34
CA LEU A 52 -9.76 16.12 18.40
C LEU A 52 -10.89 17.14 18.25
N GLN A 53 -12.08 16.87 18.80
CA GLN A 53 -13.26 17.74 18.67
C GLN A 53 -13.02 19.20 19.13
N PRO A 54 -12.28 19.48 20.23
CA PRO A 54 -11.98 20.84 20.64
C PRO A 54 -11.04 21.62 19.69
N TYR A 55 -10.25 20.88 18.87
CA TYR A 55 -9.21 21.45 18.02
C TYR A 55 -9.61 21.53 16.55
N ILE A 56 -10.48 20.64 16.08
CA ILE A 56 -10.89 20.53 14.67
C ILE A 56 -12.42 20.54 14.59
N ALA A 57 -12.97 21.68 14.15
CA ALA A 57 -14.41 21.88 14.05
C ALA A 57 -15.05 21.10 12.89
N VAL A 58 -14.31 20.92 11.76
CA VAL A 58 -14.82 20.26 10.55
C VAL A 58 -14.81 18.74 10.73
N PRO A 59 -15.98 18.05 10.70
CA PRO A 59 -16.05 16.61 10.99
C PRO A 59 -15.18 15.74 10.07
N SER A 60 -15.21 16.00 8.75
CA SER A 60 -14.43 15.22 7.78
C SER A 60 -12.91 15.34 8.00
N LEU A 61 -12.44 16.57 8.27
CA LEU A 61 -11.02 16.82 8.55
C LEU A 61 -10.61 16.18 9.88
N ARG A 62 -11.49 16.20 10.88
CA ARG A 62 -11.27 15.58 12.18
C ARG A 62 -11.12 14.07 12.06
N MET A 63 -11.98 13.41 11.28
CA MET A 63 -11.89 11.97 11.04
C MET A 63 -10.62 11.60 10.26
N ALA A 64 -10.30 12.37 9.23
CA ALA A 64 -9.04 12.17 8.48
C ALA A 64 -7.81 12.34 9.37
N ALA A 65 -7.78 13.36 10.23
CA ALA A 65 -6.69 13.58 11.18
C ALA A 65 -6.61 12.45 12.23
N ALA A 66 -7.74 12.01 12.77
CA ALA A 66 -7.81 10.90 13.72
C ALA A 66 -7.28 9.60 13.10
N PHE A 67 -7.71 9.27 11.89
CA PHE A 67 -7.20 8.13 11.14
C PHE A 67 -5.67 8.24 10.93
N ALA A 68 -5.19 9.39 10.46
CA ALA A 68 -3.77 9.62 10.21
C ALA A 68 -2.93 9.48 11.48
N ILE A 69 -3.39 9.99 12.62
CA ILE A 69 -2.68 9.88 13.90
C ILE A 69 -2.51 8.43 14.32
N VAL A 70 -3.58 7.64 14.30
CA VAL A 70 -3.52 6.21 14.65
C VAL A 70 -2.65 5.46 13.66
N PHE A 71 -2.85 5.68 12.37
CA PHE A 71 -2.14 5.01 11.30
C PHE A 71 -0.63 5.24 11.38
N ILE A 72 -0.21 6.50 11.48
CA ILE A 72 1.22 6.85 11.60
C ILE A 72 1.79 6.32 12.91
N GLY A 73 1.07 6.42 14.02
CA GLY A 73 1.51 5.90 15.31
C GLY A 73 1.80 4.39 15.26
N VAL A 74 0.88 3.61 14.66
CA VAL A 74 1.06 2.16 14.50
C VAL A 74 2.19 1.84 13.51
N LEU A 75 2.32 2.59 12.42
CA LEU A 75 3.43 2.40 11.47
C LEU A 75 4.79 2.66 12.12
N VAL A 76 4.91 3.70 12.94
CA VAL A 76 6.15 4.00 13.69
C VAL A 76 6.46 2.86 14.67
N ALA A 77 5.48 2.40 15.43
CA ALA A 77 5.65 1.25 16.34
C ALA A 77 6.04 -0.03 15.58
N SER A 78 5.38 -0.32 14.47
CA SER A 78 5.71 -1.46 13.59
C SER A 78 7.11 -1.34 13.00
N GLY A 79 7.52 -0.14 12.59
CA GLY A 79 8.87 0.14 12.09
C GLY A 79 9.94 -0.15 13.14
N PHE A 80 9.65 0.17 14.41
CA PHE A 80 10.54 -0.14 15.53
C PHE A 80 10.67 -1.65 15.75
N VAL A 81 9.56 -2.39 15.66
CA VAL A 81 9.56 -3.86 15.73
C VAL A 81 10.39 -4.47 14.59
N VAL A 82 10.19 -4.01 13.36
CA VAL A 82 10.98 -4.44 12.17
C VAL A 82 12.46 -4.16 12.37
N PHE A 83 12.81 -3.01 12.94
CA PHE A 83 14.20 -2.65 13.24
C PHE A 83 14.82 -3.62 14.26
N ILE A 84 14.14 -3.92 15.36
CA ILE A 84 14.63 -4.88 16.39
C ILE A 84 14.81 -6.26 15.77
N ILE A 85 13.81 -6.75 15.04
CA ILE A 85 13.87 -8.04 14.33
C ILE A 85 15.06 -8.03 13.37
N GLY A 86 15.28 -6.93 12.66
CA GLY A 86 16.41 -6.76 11.76
C GLY A 86 17.76 -6.96 12.44
N VAL A 87 17.96 -6.33 13.60
CA VAL A 87 19.21 -6.47 14.38
C VAL A 87 19.43 -7.91 14.85
N VAL A 88 18.37 -8.65 15.16
CA VAL A 88 18.47 -10.06 15.56
C VAL A 88 18.80 -10.95 14.36
N ILE A 89 18.17 -10.72 13.21
CA ILE A 89 18.37 -11.52 12.00
C ILE A 89 19.76 -11.29 11.39
N ASP A 90 20.28 -10.06 11.42
CA ASP A 90 21.62 -9.75 10.89
C ASP A 90 22.75 -10.52 11.59
N LYS A 91 22.50 -11.03 12.79
CA LYS A 91 23.41 -11.92 13.53
C LYS A 91 23.29 -13.39 13.12
N THR A 92 22.24 -13.73 12.39
CA THR A 92 21.98 -15.07 11.88
C THR A 92 22.16 -15.01 10.37
N ASP A 93 23.13 -15.74 9.82
CA ASP A 93 23.43 -15.76 8.38
C ASP A 93 22.12 -15.88 7.57
N MET A 94 21.73 -14.81 6.90
CA MET A 94 20.50 -14.79 6.07
C MET A 94 20.66 -15.79 4.94
N SER A 95 19.86 -16.85 4.97
CA SER A 95 19.92 -17.88 3.92
C SER A 95 19.52 -17.28 2.57
N GLY A 96 20.16 -17.78 1.48
CA GLY A 96 19.81 -17.35 0.11
C GLY A 96 18.30 -17.50 -0.17
N THR A 97 17.63 -18.46 0.49
CA THR A 97 16.18 -18.69 0.41
C THR A 97 15.38 -17.49 0.90
N ASP A 98 15.79 -16.84 2.00
CA ASP A 98 15.10 -15.65 2.53
C ASP A 98 15.14 -14.49 1.53
N ARG A 99 16.27 -14.32 0.82
CA ARG A 99 16.39 -13.31 -0.23
C ARG A 99 15.52 -13.59 -1.44
N VAL A 100 15.47 -14.84 -1.91
CA VAL A 100 14.63 -15.25 -3.05
C VAL A 100 13.15 -15.05 -2.73
N LEU A 101 12.71 -15.50 -1.55
CA LEU A 101 11.35 -15.26 -1.07
C LEU A 101 11.06 -13.76 -0.93
N GLY A 102 12.04 -12.97 -0.47
CA GLY A 102 11.96 -11.52 -0.42
C GLY A 102 11.68 -10.89 -1.78
N VAL A 103 12.35 -11.35 -2.86
CA VAL A 103 12.10 -10.84 -4.22
C VAL A 103 10.68 -11.14 -4.67
N VAL A 104 10.19 -12.37 -4.48
CA VAL A 104 8.82 -12.75 -4.84
C VAL A 104 7.81 -11.87 -4.11
N PHE A 105 8.05 -11.65 -2.82
CA PHE A 105 7.20 -10.81 -1.99
C PHE A 105 7.28 -9.34 -2.42
N GLY A 106 8.46 -8.85 -2.76
CA GLY A 106 8.68 -7.50 -3.27
C GLY A 106 7.99 -7.24 -4.60
N LEU A 107 7.99 -8.23 -5.50
CA LEU A 107 7.22 -8.19 -6.76
C LEU A 107 5.72 -8.09 -6.48
N ALA A 108 5.19 -8.98 -5.62
CA ALA A 108 3.78 -8.97 -5.24
C ALA A 108 3.37 -7.62 -4.62
N ARG A 109 4.20 -7.06 -3.74
CA ARG A 109 3.99 -5.73 -3.17
C ARG A 109 4.04 -4.63 -4.22
N GLY A 110 4.99 -4.68 -5.15
CA GLY A 110 5.07 -3.71 -6.26
C GLY A 110 3.81 -3.73 -7.11
N VAL A 111 3.30 -4.90 -7.44
CA VAL A 111 2.03 -5.09 -8.16
C VAL A 111 0.86 -4.53 -7.34
N ALA A 112 0.81 -4.81 -6.04
CA ALA A 112 -0.24 -4.29 -5.16
C ALA A 112 -0.22 -2.75 -5.06
N ILE A 113 0.96 -2.13 -4.97
CA ILE A 113 1.11 -0.67 -4.95
C ILE A 113 0.58 -0.06 -6.26
N VAL A 114 1.01 -0.60 -7.40
CA VAL A 114 0.53 -0.12 -8.72
C VAL A 114 -0.96 -0.33 -8.86
N GLY A 115 -1.49 -1.49 -8.46
CA GLY A 115 -2.93 -1.77 -8.44
C GLY A 115 -3.72 -0.78 -7.60
N ALA A 116 -3.22 -0.43 -6.41
CA ALA A 116 -3.85 0.58 -5.55
C ALA A 116 -3.84 1.97 -6.21
N VAL A 117 -2.74 2.37 -6.85
CA VAL A 117 -2.65 3.64 -7.60
C VAL A 117 -3.63 3.66 -8.77
N VAL A 118 -3.72 2.56 -9.54
CA VAL A 118 -4.68 2.41 -10.65
C VAL A 118 -6.12 2.45 -10.13
N ALA A 119 -6.43 1.78 -9.02
CA ALA A 119 -7.75 1.83 -8.39
C ALA A 119 -8.14 3.26 -7.98
N LEU A 120 -7.23 4.00 -7.36
CA LEU A 120 -7.45 5.41 -7.01
C LEU A 120 -7.61 6.30 -8.24
N ALA A 121 -6.81 6.06 -9.28
CA ALA A 121 -6.96 6.78 -10.56
C ALA A 121 -8.33 6.51 -11.22
N GLY A 122 -8.85 5.28 -11.07
CA GLY A 122 -10.18 4.90 -11.57
C GLY A 122 -11.34 5.67 -10.92
N LEU A 123 -11.13 6.29 -9.75
CA LEU A 123 -12.10 7.20 -9.11
C LEU A 123 -12.04 8.63 -9.67
N THR A 124 -11.18 8.88 -10.64
CA THR A 124 -10.95 10.18 -11.27
C THR A 124 -11.14 10.08 -12.78
N PRO A 125 -11.23 11.19 -13.55
CA PRO A 125 -11.29 11.16 -15.01
C PRO A 125 -10.00 10.71 -15.72
N VAL A 126 -8.90 10.47 -14.98
CA VAL A 126 -7.57 10.13 -15.51
C VAL A 126 -7.56 8.94 -16.48
N PRO A 127 -8.34 7.84 -16.28
CA PRO A 127 -8.39 6.74 -17.25
C PRO A 127 -8.91 7.13 -18.65
N GLN A 128 -9.56 8.29 -18.78
CA GLN A 128 -10.07 8.78 -20.06
C GLN A 128 -9.00 9.49 -20.88
N ASP A 129 -7.85 9.83 -20.29
CA ASP A 129 -6.76 10.54 -20.96
C ASP A 129 -6.10 9.66 -22.05
N PRO A 130 -5.66 10.27 -23.18
CA PRO A 130 -5.03 9.54 -24.28
C PRO A 130 -3.78 8.75 -23.88
N TRP A 131 -2.97 9.26 -22.97
CA TRP A 131 -1.77 8.58 -22.49
C TRP A 131 -2.08 7.31 -21.69
N TRP A 132 -3.18 7.32 -20.94
CA TRP A 132 -3.62 6.14 -20.19
C TRP A 132 -3.94 4.96 -21.11
N ARG A 133 -4.72 5.23 -22.16
CA ARG A 133 -5.14 4.21 -23.15
C ARG A 133 -3.99 3.71 -24.04
N GLN A 134 -2.91 4.47 -24.18
CA GLN A 134 -1.71 4.09 -24.94
C GLN A 134 -0.73 3.23 -24.14
N SER A 135 -0.92 3.07 -22.83
CA SER A 135 -0.11 2.19 -21.99
C SER A 135 -0.38 0.73 -22.31
N VAL A 136 0.69 -0.05 -22.31
CA VAL A 136 0.62 -1.51 -22.49
C VAL A 136 0.32 -2.20 -21.17
N THR A 137 0.77 -1.64 -20.05
CA THR A 137 0.69 -2.25 -18.71
C THR A 137 -0.59 -1.92 -17.98
N LEU A 138 -1.12 -0.71 -18.11
CA LEU A 138 -2.32 -0.26 -17.40
C LEU A 138 -3.55 -1.16 -17.60
N PRO A 139 -3.88 -1.67 -18.80
CA PRO A 139 -5.03 -2.56 -18.99
C PRO A 139 -4.97 -3.86 -18.18
N TYR A 140 -3.76 -4.35 -17.87
CA TYR A 140 -3.62 -5.55 -17.00
C TYR A 140 -3.95 -5.21 -15.54
N PHE A 141 -3.54 -4.02 -15.08
CA PHE A 141 -3.87 -3.55 -13.73
C PHE A 141 -5.35 -3.17 -13.59
N GLU A 142 -5.96 -2.59 -14.62
CA GLU A 142 -7.42 -2.35 -14.64
C GLU A 142 -8.20 -3.67 -14.45
N ARG A 143 -7.83 -4.71 -15.20
CA ARG A 143 -8.46 -6.04 -15.03
C ARG A 143 -8.30 -6.59 -13.63
N LEU A 144 -7.07 -6.50 -13.08
CA LEU A 144 -6.79 -6.93 -11.71
C LEU A 144 -7.63 -6.16 -10.69
N VAL A 145 -7.77 -4.85 -10.85
CA VAL A 145 -8.62 -4.01 -9.99
C VAL A 145 -10.09 -4.40 -10.13
N LEU A 146 -10.57 -4.66 -11.37
CA LEU A 146 -11.93 -5.09 -11.62
C LEU A 146 -12.24 -6.47 -11.01
N GLU A 147 -11.28 -7.40 -11.00
CA GLU A 147 -11.44 -8.70 -10.30
C GLU A 147 -11.59 -8.50 -8.79
N VAL A 148 -10.81 -7.58 -8.20
CA VAL A 148 -10.89 -7.25 -6.77
C VAL A 148 -12.11 -6.39 -6.45
N ARG A 149 -12.69 -5.72 -7.45
CA ARG A 149 -13.89 -4.85 -7.29
C ARG A 149 -15.05 -5.55 -6.58
N GLY A 150 -15.25 -6.86 -6.81
CA GLY A 150 -16.27 -7.63 -6.13
C GLY A 150 -16.09 -7.76 -4.61
N ALA A 151 -14.91 -7.44 -4.08
CA ALA A 151 -14.61 -7.40 -2.66
C ALA A 151 -14.69 -5.98 -2.06
N LEU A 152 -14.90 -4.94 -2.91
CA LEU A 152 -15.01 -3.55 -2.48
C LEU A 152 -16.47 -3.18 -2.16
N PRO A 153 -16.70 -2.23 -1.24
CA PRO A 153 -18.03 -1.68 -0.99
C PRO A 153 -18.67 -1.11 -2.28
N PRO A 154 -19.99 -1.26 -2.48
CA PRO A 154 -20.69 -0.81 -3.68
C PRO A 154 -20.47 0.68 -3.99
N GLU A 155 -20.37 1.50 -2.93
CA GLU A 155 -20.19 2.95 -3.04
C GLU A 155 -18.88 3.34 -3.77
N ILE A 156 -17.84 2.49 -3.66
CA ILE A 156 -16.54 2.71 -4.30
C ILE A 156 -16.54 2.06 -5.68
N SER A 157 -17.11 0.86 -5.79
CA SER A 157 -17.13 0.11 -7.04
C SER A 157 -17.89 0.81 -8.16
N ASP A 158 -18.98 1.50 -7.83
CA ASP A 158 -19.85 2.18 -8.80
C ASP A 158 -19.26 3.51 -9.31
N GLN A 159 -18.25 4.06 -8.63
CA GLN A 159 -17.59 5.31 -9.02
C GLN A 159 -16.37 5.10 -9.94
N MET A 160 -15.94 3.85 -10.16
CA MET A 160 -14.78 3.56 -11.02
C MET A 160 -15.11 3.78 -12.50
N GLN A 161 -14.30 4.59 -13.18
CA GLN A 161 -14.46 5.04 -14.57
C GLN A 161 -13.47 4.32 -15.51
N PHE A 162 -13.45 2.99 -15.48
CA PHE A 162 -12.68 2.20 -16.45
C PHE A 162 -13.53 1.83 -17.67
#